data_9e388e64b9baf97c8a591d0b22683c34
#
_entry.id   9e388e64b9baf97c8a591d0b22683c34
#
_cell.length_a   1.000
_cell.length_b   1.000
_cell.length_c   1.000
_cell.angle_alpha   90.00
_cell.angle_beta   90.00
_cell.angle_gamma   90.00
#
_symmetry.space_group_name_H-M   'P 1'
#
loop_
_entity.id
_entity.type
_entity.pdbx_description
1 polymer ?
#
loop_
_entity_poly.entity_id
_entity_poly.type
_entity_poly.pdbx_seq_one_letter_code
_entity_poly.pdbx_strand_id
1 'polypeptide(L)'
;MRYKKLYPAVICFCVFLAAIGLVLGDPSTVLPGLWKIIVTEDALITDYVKIAGVSAALVNSALVTLVSLLLLYLSKEPPNGFTLVELGLMAGFSLFGKNIVNIWPIIAGTFLYAKARREPFGKYVSVSLLATALAPVVSYVALDNGFGNLWWGIAVGLLIGFVLPPLSAYTYKIQNGMNLYNMGFACGLLAM
;
A
#
# COMPACT_ATOMS: atom_id res chain seq x y z
N MET A 1 -10.00 -1.33 -25.41
CA MET A 1 -8.69 -1.87 -25.87
C MET A 1 -7.46 -1.05 -25.44
N ARG A 2 -7.61 0.19 -25.02
CA ARG A 2 -6.52 1.17 -24.78
C ARG A 2 -5.54 0.76 -23.64
N TYR A 3 -5.96 -0.02 -22.66
CA TYR A 3 -5.15 -0.35 -21.48
C TYR A 3 -4.68 -1.81 -21.37
N LYS A 4 -4.86 -2.64 -22.42
CA LYS A 4 -4.39 -4.05 -22.40
C LYS A 4 -2.88 -4.19 -22.16
N LYS A 5 -2.09 -3.17 -22.54
CA LYS A 5 -0.64 -3.14 -22.37
C LYS A 5 -0.19 -2.62 -20.99
N LEU A 6 -1.11 -2.15 -20.14
CA LEU A 6 -0.76 -1.57 -18.84
C LEU A 6 -0.19 -2.63 -17.89
N TYR A 7 -0.83 -3.78 -17.78
CA TYR A 7 -0.34 -4.85 -16.90
C TYR A 7 1.06 -5.34 -17.26
N PRO A 8 1.34 -5.69 -18.53
CA PRO A 8 2.71 -6.04 -18.94
C PRO A 8 3.72 -4.92 -18.68
N ALA A 9 3.37 -3.67 -18.95
CA ALA A 9 4.26 -2.54 -18.71
C ALA A 9 4.61 -2.37 -17.23
N VAL A 10 3.63 -2.53 -16.32
CA VAL A 10 3.89 -2.46 -14.88
C VAL A 10 4.71 -3.66 -14.41
N ILE A 11 4.47 -4.86 -14.93
CA ILE A 11 5.32 -6.03 -14.63
C ILE A 11 6.77 -5.76 -15.07
N CYS A 12 6.98 -5.25 -16.29
CA CYS A 12 8.32 -4.87 -16.75
C CYS A 12 8.96 -3.82 -15.84
N PHE A 13 8.19 -2.82 -15.38
CA PHE A 13 8.66 -1.82 -14.44
C PHE A 13 9.08 -2.45 -13.09
N CYS A 14 8.28 -3.37 -12.55
CA CYS A 14 8.62 -4.06 -11.30
C CYS A 14 9.87 -4.94 -11.44
N VAL A 15 9.99 -5.65 -12.57
CA VAL A 15 11.21 -6.43 -12.87
C VAL A 15 12.42 -5.51 -13.00
N PHE A 16 12.27 -4.36 -13.64
CA PHE A 16 13.32 -3.36 -13.77
C PHE A 16 13.74 -2.79 -12.40
N LEU A 17 12.78 -2.46 -11.51
CA LEU A 17 13.09 -2.01 -10.14
C LEU A 17 13.87 -3.08 -9.37
N ALA A 18 13.41 -4.33 -9.42
CA ALA A 18 14.10 -5.43 -8.75
C ALA A 18 15.52 -5.65 -9.33
N ALA A 19 15.65 -5.63 -10.66
CA ALA A 19 16.95 -5.78 -11.32
C ALA A 19 17.93 -4.66 -10.96
N ILE A 20 17.47 -3.40 -10.97
CA ILE A 20 18.30 -2.27 -10.52
C ILE A 20 18.71 -2.45 -9.06
N GLY A 21 17.79 -2.86 -8.18
CA GLY A 21 18.10 -3.13 -6.79
C GLY A 21 19.22 -4.17 -6.63
N LEU A 22 19.18 -5.23 -7.44
CA LEU A 22 20.21 -6.27 -7.42
C LEU A 22 21.55 -5.84 -8.01
N VAL A 23 21.54 -4.89 -8.96
CA VAL A 23 22.77 -4.37 -9.62
C VAL A 23 23.43 -3.27 -8.79
N LEU A 24 22.64 -2.36 -8.20
CA LEU A 24 23.19 -1.22 -7.43
C LEU A 24 23.59 -1.58 -6.00
N GLY A 25 23.13 -2.70 -5.51
CA GLY A 25 23.44 -3.16 -4.15
C GLY A 25 23.95 -4.59 -4.13
N ASP A 26 24.04 -5.18 -2.94
CA ASP A 26 24.46 -6.55 -2.75
C ASP A 26 23.22 -7.49 -2.73
N PRO A 27 23.09 -8.41 -3.69
CA PRO A 27 21.99 -9.38 -3.73
C PRO A 27 21.85 -10.23 -2.45
N SER A 28 22.97 -10.50 -1.76
CA SER A 28 22.97 -11.27 -0.52
C SER A 28 22.22 -10.57 0.62
N THR A 29 22.13 -9.24 0.57
CA THR A 29 21.46 -8.42 1.58
C THR A 29 19.95 -8.29 1.38
N VAL A 30 19.40 -8.78 0.27
CA VAL A 30 17.96 -8.61 -0.06
C VAL A 30 17.07 -9.28 0.99
N LEU A 31 17.27 -10.56 1.26
CA LEU A 31 16.42 -11.29 2.22
C LEU A 31 16.56 -10.77 3.66
N PRO A 32 17.79 -10.56 4.19
CA PRO A 32 17.96 -9.94 5.50
C PRO A 32 17.38 -8.51 5.55
N GLY A 33 17.54 -7.75 4.46
CA GLY A 33 17.01 -6.39 4.36
C GLY A 33 15.48 -6.35 4.32
N LEU A 34 14.83 -7.24 3.57
CA LEU A 34 13.37 -7.38 3.57
C LEU A 34 12.85 -7.75 4.97
N TRP A 35 13.51 -8.67 5.65
CA TRP A 35 13.18 -9.00 7.02
C TRP A 35 13.31 -7.77 7.94
N LYS A 36 14.40 -7.02 7.81
CA LYS A 36 14.61 -5.78 8.56
C LYS A 36 13.52 -4.75 8.31
N ILE A 37 13.09 -4.56 7.06
CA ILE A 37 11.95 -3.71 6.70
C ILE A 37 10.67 -4.15 7.43
N ILE A 38 10.39 -5.46 7.47
CA ILE A 38 9.16 -6.00 8.06
C ILE A 38 9.13 -5.82 9.59
N VAL A 39 10.26 -5.97 10.26
CA VAL A 39 10.35 -5.90 11.72
C VAL A 39 10.77 -4.52 12.25
N THR A 40 10.92 -3.54 11.39
CA THR A 40 11.20 -2.16 11.81
C THR A 40 9.90 -1.48 12.22
N GLU A 41 9.95 -0.81 13.35
CA GLU A 41 8.91 0.13 13.76
C GLU A 41 8.89 1.30 12.78
N ASP A 42 7.80 1.43 12.03
CA ASP A 42 7.66 2.50 11.05
C ASP A 42 7.07 3.75 11.70
N ALA A 43 7.89 4.79 11.85
CA ALA A 43 7.35 6.14 11.98
C ALA A 43 6.67 6.55 10.66
N LEU A 44 5.97 7.68 10.65
CA LEU A 44 5.16 8.12 9.50
C LEU A 44 5.97 8.17 8.17
N ILE A 45 7.27 8.45 8.26
CA ILE A 45 8.23 8.41 7.14
C ILE A 45 9.46 7.65 7.60
N THR A 46 9.59 6.41 7.14
CA THR A 46 10.72 5.54 7.47
C THR A 46 11.48 5.20 6.20
N ASP A 47 12.71 5.68 6.08
CA ASP A 47 13.56 5.50 4.88
C ASP A 47 14.12 4.07 4.82
N TYR A 48 13.50 3.22 4.03
CA TYR A 48 13.92 1.83 3.86
C TYR A 48 15.27 1.68 3.16
N VAL A 49 15.66 2.64 2.33
CA VAL A 49 17.00 2.63 1.72
C VAL A 49 18.07 2.80 2.79
N LYS A 50 17.86 3.72 3.73
CA LYS A 50 18.77 3.94 4.87
C LYS A 50 18.80 2.75 5.83
N ILE A 51 17.65 2.11 6.06
CA ILE A 51 17.52 1.03 7.04
C ILE A 51 18.04 -0.30 6.50
N ALA A 52 17.66 -0.65 5.27
CA ALA A 52 17.84 -2.00 4.72
C ALA A 52 18.68 -2.04 3.44
N GLY A 53 19.12 -0.88 2.96
CA GLY A 53 19.86 -0.76 1.71
C GLY A 53 18.99 -0.68 0.47
N VAL A 54 19.60 -0.24 -0.63
CA VAL A 54 18.92 0.00 -1.91
C VAL A 54 18.29 -1.28 -2.47
N SER A 55 19.01 -2.42 -2.40
CA SER A 55 18.52 -3.70 -2.92
C SER A 55 17.20 -4.12 -2.30
N ALA A 56 17.13 -4.15 -0.97
CA ALA A 56 15.94 -4.59 -0.25
C ALA A 56 14.78 -3.59 -0.43
N ALA A 57 15.05 -2.29 -0.42
CA ALA A 57 14.04 -1.26 -0.60
C ALA A 57 13.38 -1.33 -1.99
N LEU A 58 14.17 -1.48 -3.07
CA LEU A 58 13.65 -1.58 -4.43
C LEU A 58 12.93 -2.91 -4.67
N VAL A 59 13.40 -4.01 -4.09
CA VAL A 59 12.70 -5.29 -4.16
C VAL A 59 11.38 -5.23 -3.38
N ASN A 60 11.33 -4.60 -2.20
CA ASN A 60 10.08 -4.37 -1.47
C ASN A 60 9.09 -3.55 -2.32
N SER A 61 9.55 -2.48 -2.95
CA SER A 61 8.74 -1.66 -3.84
C SER A 61 8.17 -2.46 -5.02
N ALA A 62 8.99 -3.29 -5.64
CA ALA A 62 8.55 -4.17 -6.73
C ALA A 62 7.49 -5.18 -6.25
N LEU A 63 7.70 -5.83 -5.11
CA LEU A 63 6.78 -6.82 -4.54
C LEU A 63 5.43 -6.20 -4.18
N VAL A 64 5.42 -5.07 -3.48
CA VAL A 64 4.17 -4.37 -3.11
C VAL A 64 3.40 -3.93 -4.35
N THR A 65 4.11 -3.43 -5.38
CA THR A 65 3.48 -3.02 -6.64
C THR A 65 2.90 -4.21 -7.39
N LEU A 66 3.61 -5.35 -7.43
CA LEU A 66 3.11 -6.59 -8.05
C LEU A 66 1.88 -7.13 -7.34
N VAL A 67 1.86 -7.12 -6.00
CA VAL A 67 0.68 -7.53 -5.22
C VAL A 67 -0.49 -6.59 -5.50
N SER A 68 -0.26 -5.29 -5.58
CA SER A 68 -1.30 -4.32 -5.94
C SER A 68 -1.87 -4.56 -7.34
N LEU A 69 -0.99 -4.81 -8.31
CA LEU A 69 -1.38 -5.18 -9.67
C LEU A 69 -2.22 -6.46 -9.70
N LEU A 70 -1.80 -7.47 -8.94
CA LEU A 70 -2.53 -8.74 -8.81
C LEU A 70 -3.93 -8.54 -8.22
N LEU A 71 -4.05 -7.72 -7.17
CA LEU A 71 -5.35 -7.40 -6.55
C LEU A 71 -6.28 -6.69 -7.53
N LEU A 72 -5.78 -5.73 -8.30
CA LEU A 72 -6.53 -5.05 -9.36
C LEU A 72 -6.98 -6.04 -10.44
N TYR A 73 -6.09 -6.93 -10.87
CA TYR A 73 -6.42 -7.96 -11.86
C TYR A 73 -7.49 -8.94 -11.37
N LEU A 74 -7.35 -9.46 -10.14
CA LEU A 74 -8.31 -10.38 -9.53
C LEU A 74 -9.66 -9.73 -9.25
N SER A 75 -9.68 -8.43 -8.97
CA SER A 75 -10.90 -7.65 -8.76
C SER A 75 -11.68 -7.37 -10.05
N LYS A 76 -11.11 -7.72 -11.21
CA LYS A 76 -11.70 -7.52 -12.54
C LYS A 76 -12.04 -6.06 -12.85
N GLU A 77 -11.41 -5.13 -12.15
CA GLU A 77 -11.56 -3.71 -12.45
C GLU A 77 -10.87 -3.36 -13.78
N PRO A 78 -11.57 -2.67 -14.68
CA PRO A 78 -10.96 -2.29 -15.94
C PRO A 78 -9.87 -1.25 -15.70
N PRO A 79 -8.62 -1.51 -16.16
CA PRO A 79 -7.54 -0.55 -15.98
C PRO A 79 -7.82 0.75 -16.72
N ASN A 80 -7.52 1.86 -16.08
CA ASN A 80 -7.70 3.21 -16.60
C ASN A 80 -6.47 4.09 -16.29
N GLY A 81 -6.50 5.38 -16.62
CA GLY A 81 -5.38 6.29 -16.35
C GLY A 81 -5.06 6.44 -14.86
N PHE A 82 -6.07 6.35 -14.00
CA PHE A 82 -5.89 6.41 -12.55
C PHE A 82 -5.16 5.17 -12.00
N THR A 83 -5.36 4.00 -12.60
CA THR A 83 -4.66 2.76 -12.23
C THR A 83 -3.14 2.92 -12.30
N LEU A 84 -2.63 3.68 -13.27
CA LEU A 84 -1.19 3.95 -13.38
C LEU A 84 -0.68 4.84 -12.25
N VAL A 85 -1.45 5.88 -11.90
CA VAL A 85 -1.14 6.77 -10.77
C VAL A 85 -1.13 5.97 -9.46
N GLU A 86 -2.14 5.14 -9.25
CA GLU A 86 -2.28 4.29 -8.07
C GLU A 86 -1.08 3.34 -7.91
N LEU A 87 -0.71 2.63 -8.97
CA LEU A 87 0.45 1.72 -8.94
C LEU A 87 1.78 2.47 -8.76
N GLY A 88 1.90 3.67 -9.32
CA GLY A 88 3.05 4.55 -9.09
C GLY A 88 3.15 4.99 -7.62
N LEU A 89 2.01 5.32 -6.99
CA LEU A 89 1.97 5.63 -5.55
C LEU A 89 2.29 4.39 -4.69
N MET A 90 1.82 3.20 -5.09
CA MET A 90 2.18 1.96 -4.39
C MET A 90 3.69 1.72 -4.44
N ALA A 91 4.32 1.89 -5.61
CA ALA A 91 5.76 1.76 -5.76
C ALA A 91 6.53 2.80 -4.92
N GLY A 92 6.14 4.07 -4.99
CA GLY A 92 6.81 5.16 -4.29
C GLY A 92 6.73 5.05 -2.77
N PHE A 93 5.53 4.86 -2.22
CA PHE A 93 5.33 4.73 -0.78
C PHE A 93 5.98 3.47 -0.18
N SER A 94 6.25 2.46 -1.00
CA SER A 94 6.95 1.25 -0.55
C SER A 94 8.45 1.43 -0.34
N LEU A 95 8.97 2.62 -0.61
CA LEU A 95 10.31 3.04 -0.19
C LEU A 95 10.30 3.69 1.20
N PHE A 96 9.10 4.03 1.74
CA PHE A 96 8.93 4.85 2.94
C PHE A 96 7.82 4.31 3.85
N GLY A 97 8.07 3.23 4.59
CA GLY A 97 7.15 2.73 5.62
C GLY A 97 6.03 1.80 5.15
N LYS A 98 5.90 1.53 3.85
CA LYS A 98 4.94 0.55 3.32
C LYS A 98 5.69 -0.72 2.90
N ASN A 99 5.33 -1.86 3.46
CA ASN A 99 5.95 -3.14 3.13
C ASN A 99 4.92 -4.22 2.80
N ILE A 100 5.43 -5.36 2.33
CA ILE A 100 4.59 -6.47 1.87
C ILE A 100 3.70 -7.08 2.97
N VAL A 101 3.97 -6.81 4.24
CA VAL A 101 3.22 -7.37 5.37
C VAL A 101 2.20 -6.38 5.93
N ASN A 102 2.61 -5.12 6.17
CA ASN A 102 1.76 -4.14 6.87
C ASN A 102 0.56 -3.63 6.05
N ILE A 103 0.53 -3.87 4.74
CA ILE A 103 -0.61 -3.52 3.88
C ILE A 103 -1.84 -4.42 4.09
N TRP A 104 -1.65 -5.69 4.51
CA TRP A 104 -2.71 -6.68 4.52
C TRP A 104 -3.84 -6.41 5.51
N PRO A 105 -3.60 -5.96 6.73
CA PRO A 105 -4.70 -5.64 7.66
C PRO A 105 -5.64 -4.57 7.09
N ILE A 106 -5.10 -3.56 6.41
CA ILE A 106 -5.89 -2.49 5.78
C ILE A 106 -6.71 -3.05 4.61
N ILE A 107 -6.09 -3.85 3.75
CA ILE A 107 -6.79 -4.49 2.62
C ILE A 107 -7.91 -5.39 3.14
N ALA A 108 -7.64 -6.18 4.17
CA ALA A 108 -8.65 -7.05 4.80
C ALA A 108 -9.79 -6.22 5.42
N GLY A 109 -9.51 -5.09 6.05
CA GLY A 109 -10.52 -4.17 6.58
C GLY A 109 -11.46 -3.65 5.48
N THR A 110 -10.90 -3.24 4.34
CA THR A 110 -11.69 -2.81 3.18
C THR A 110 -12.50 -3.96 2.59
N PHE A 111 -11.94 -5.16 2.55
CA PHE A 111 -12.67 -6.35 2.11
C PHE A 111 -13.86 -6.66 3.04
N LEU A 112 -13.68 -6.54 4.36
CA LEU A 112 -14.77 -6.69 5.33
C LEU A 112 -15.85 -5.62 5.14
N TYR A 113 -15.47 -4.38 4.85
CA TYR A 113 -16.42 -3.32 4.53
C TYR A 113 -17.25 -3.66 3.27
N ALA A 114 -16.58 -4.09 2.19
CA ALA A 114 -17.27 -4.50 0.96
C ALA A 114 -18.27 -5.63 1.23
N LYS A 115 -17.87 -6.63 2.03
CA LYS A 115 -18.72 -7.75 2.44
C LYS A 115 -19.90 -7.29 3.31
N ALA A 116 -19.69 -6.38 4.25
CA ALA A 116 -20.77 -5.80 5.08
C ALA A 116 -21.76 -5.01 4.24
N ARG A 117 -21.29 -4.34 3.18
CA ARG A 117 -22.13 -3.64 2.20
C ARG A 117 -22.81 -4.57 1.19
N ARG A 118 -22.45 -5.85 1.17
CA ARG A 118 -22.87 -6.84 0.16
C ARG A 118 -22.53 -6.40 -1.27
N GLU A 119 -21.40 -5.76 -1.43
CA GLU A 119 -20.88 -5.25 -2.71
C GLU A 119 -19.59 -5.97 -3.09
N PRO A 120 -19.25 -6.06 -4.39
CA PRO A 120 -18.00 -6.67 -4.83
C PRO A 120 -16.80 -5.85 -4.36
N PHE A 121 -15.73 -6.53 -3.93
CA PHE A 121 -14.50 -5.87 -3.48
C PHE A 121 -13.88 -4.98 -4.57
N GLY A 122 -14.03 -5.33 -5.84
CA GLY A 122 -13.55 -4.54 -6.97
C GLY A 122 -13.96 -3.08 -6.91
N LYS A 123 -15.18 -2.78 -6.45
CA LYS A 123 -15.66 -1.40 -6.26
C LYS A 123 -14.80 -0.58 -5.30
N TYR A 124 -14.08 -1.24 -4.40
CA TYR A 124 -13.31 -0.61 -3.32
C TYR A 124 -11.80 -0.88 -3.42
N VAL A 125 -11.34 -1.65 -4.43
CA VAL A 125 -9.93 -2.06 -4.52
C VAL A 125 -8.99 -0.85 -4.60
N SER A 126 -9.31 0.16 -5.39
CA SER A 126 -8.50 1.39 -5.48
C SER A 126 -8.47 2.16 -4.15
N VAL A 127 -9.60 2.27 -3.47
CA VAL A 127 -9.66 2.87 -2.13
C VAL A 127 -8.81 2.04 -1.16
N SER A 128 -8.88 0.72 -1.22
CA SER A 128 -8.09 -0.21 -0.41
C SER A 128 -6.59 0.01 -0.60
N LEU A 129 -6.12 0.05 -1.84
CA LEU A 129 -4.70 0.23 -2.14
C LEU A 129 -4.20 1.60 -1.69
N LEU A 130 -4.97 2.67 -1.92
CA LEU A 130 -4.61 4.01 -1.46
C LEU A 130 -4.68 4.15 0.07
N ALA A 131 -5.62 3.45 0.73
CA ALA A 131 -5.72 3.38 2.19
C ALA A 131 -4.44 2.83 2.84
N THR A 132 -3.71 1.97 2.14
CA THR A 132 -2.41 1.46 2.61
C THR A 132 -1.33 2.55 2.73
N ALA A 133 -1.60 3.80 2.37
CA ALA A 133 -0.75 4.93 2.76
C ALA A 133 -0.59 5.03 4.29
N LEU A 134 -1.56 4.50 5.06
CA LEU A 134 -1.50 4.39 6.52
C LEU A 134 -0.88 3.07 7.02
N ALA A 135 -0.29 2.26 6.15
CA ALA A 135 0.39 1.03 6.55
C ALA A 135 1.52 1.23 7.60
N PRO A 136 2.28 2.36 7.59
CA PRO A 136 3.23 2.66 8.66
C PRO A 136 2.59 2.66 10.06
N VAL A 137 1.34 3.11 10.20
CA VAL A 137 0.62 3.09 11.49
C VAL A 137 0.40 1.67 11.99
N VAL A 138 0.18 0.71 11.09
CA VAL A 138 0.07 -0.72 11.44
C VAL A 138 1.37 -1.25 12.01
N SER A 139 2.51 -0.96 11.35
CA SER A 139 3.83 -1.36 11.86
C SER A 139 4.18 -0.65 13.17
N TYR A 140 3.89 0.65 13.27
CA TYR A 140 4.11 1.42 14.49
C TYR A 140 3.40 0.78 15.69
N VAL A 141 2.08 0.59 15.58
CA VAL A 141 1.27 0.02 16.68
C VAL A 141 1.63 -1.45 16.96
N ALA A 142 2.07 -2.21 15.93
CA ALA A 142 2.44 -3.61 16.10
C ALA A 142 3.81 -3.80 16.76
N LEU A 143 4.77 -2.90 16.52
CA LEU A 143 6.19 -3.10 16.80
C LEU A 143 6.75 -2.10 17.83
N ASP A 144 5.96 -1.13 18.29
CA ASP A 144 6.37 -0.15 19.31
C ASP A 144 6.90 -0.87 20.56
N ASN A 145 8.14 -0.56 20.94
CA ASN A 145 8.85 -1.21 22.05
C ASN A 145 8.22 -0.96 23.44
N GLY A 146 7.25 -0.02 23.56
CA GLY A 146 6.58 0.28 24.84
C GLY A 146 5.26 -0.46 25.01
N PHE A 147 4.46 -0.56 23.95
CA PHE A 147 3.09 -1.11 23.97
C PHE A 147 2.79 -1.96 22.73
N GLY A 148 3.77 -2.20 21.87
CA GLY A 148 3.60 -2.89 20.61
C GLY A 148 3.05 -4.29 20.78
N ASN A 149 1.95 -4.56 20.09
CA ASN A 149 1.36 -5.88 20.01
C ASN A 149 0.83 -6.10 18.60
N LEU A 150 1.25 -7.20 18.01
CA LEU A 150 0.84 -7.58 16.65
C LEU A 150 -0.69 -7.55 16.47
N TRP A 151 -1.44 -7.97 17.48
CA TRP A 151 -2.91 -7.98 17.44
C TRP A 151 -3.50 -6.57 17.40
N TRP A 152 -2.90 -5.62 18.09
CA TRP A 152 -3.30 -4.20 18.02
C TRP A 152 -2.99 -3.60 16.65
N GLY A 153 -1.83 -3.91 16.07
CA GLY A 153 -1.50 -3.47 14.72
C GLY A 153 -2.50 -4.01 13.68
N ILE A 154 -2.86 -5.30 13.78
CA ILE A 154 -3.87 -5.91 12.92
C ILE A 154 -5.24 -5.24 13.14
N ALA A 155 -5.66 -5.02 14.38
CA ALA A 155 -6.95 -4.40 14.70
C ALA A 155 -7.05 -2.98 14.17
N VAL A 156 -6.00 -2.17 14.34
CA VAL A 156 -5.92 -0.80 13.80
C VAL A 156 -5.94 -0.82 12.28
N GLY A 157 -5.19 -1.70 11.62
CA GLY A 157 -5.21 -1.84 10.17
C GLY A 157 -6.59 -2.24 9.62
N LEU A 158 -7.28 -3.18 10.28
CA LEU A 158 -8.66 -3.56 9.95
C LEU A 158 -9.61 -2.36 10.10
N LEU A 159 -9.48 -1.59 11.17
CA LEU A 159 -10.29 -0.40 11.42
C LEU A 159 -10.05 0.66 10.35
N ILE A 160 -8.79 0.98 10.03
CA ILE A 160 -8.41 1.90 8.96
C ILE A 160 -9.06 1.48 7.64
N GLY A 161 -8.89 0.22 7.25
CA GLY A 161 -9.43 -0.31 6.00
C GLY A 161 -10.96 -0.31 5.96
N PHE A 162 -11.62 -0.50 7.09
CA PHE A 162 -13.08 -0.49 7.17
C PHE A 162 -13.69 0.93 7.14
N VAL A 163 -13.02 1.90 7.76
CA VAL A 163 -13.52 3.28 7.90
C VAL A 163 -13.21 4.13 6.67
N LEU A 164 -12.09 3.89 6.00
CA LEU A 164 -11.68 4.75 4.88
C LEU A 164 -12.63 4.75 3.67
N PRO A 165 -13.27 3.68 3.24
CA PRO A 165 -14.21 3.73 2.12
C PRO A 165 -15.36 4.71 2.34
N PRO A 166 -16.13 4.66 3.44
CA PRO A 166 -17.19 5.65 3.67
C PRO A 166 -16.64 7.05 3.92
N LEU A 167 -15.50 7.20 4.59
CA LEU A 167 -14.88 8.49 4.86
C LEU A 167 -14.45 9.18 3.56
N SER A 168 -13.80 8.45 2.65
CA SER A 168 -13.39 8.98 1.34
C SER A 168 -14.59 9.40 0.48
N ALA A 169 -15.67 8.64 0.51
CA ALA A 169 -16.91 9.01 -0.17
C ALA A 169 -17.55 10.29 0.41
N TYR A 170 -17.46 10.46 1.72
CA TYR A 170 -17.97 11.65 2.41
C TYR A 170 -17.13 12.89 2.10
N THR A 171 -15.80 12.79 2.19
CA THR A 171 -14.89 13.89 1.87
C THR A 171 -15.03 14.35 0.43
N TYR A 172 -15.23 13.41 -0.50
CA TYR A 172 -15.51 13.73 -1.91
C TYR A 172 -16.77 14.58 -2.08
N LYS A 173 -17.85 14.28 -1.34
CA LYS A 173 -19.12 15.04 -1.40
C LYS A 173 -18.97 16.45 -0.84
N ILE A 174 -18.24 16.62 0.28
CA ILE A 174 -18.02 17.95 0.89
C ILE A 174 -17.33 18.90 -0.09
N GLN A 175 -16.44 18.39 -0.90
CA GLN A 175 -15.63 19.19 -1.81
C GLN A 175 -16.23 19.31 -3.22
N ASN A 176 -17.48 18.86 -3.41
CA ASN A 176 -18.16 18.90 -4.71
C ASN A 176 -17.35 18.28 -5.87
N GLY A 177 -16.51 17.30 -5.57
CA GLY A 177 -15.66 16.64 -6.55
C GLY A 177 -14.49 17.46 -7.09
N MET A 178 -14.26 18.65 -6.55
CA MET A 178 -13.14 19.52 -6.96
C MET A 178 -11.81 19.15 -6.31
N ASN A 179 -11.80 18.20 -5.42
CA ASN A 179 -10.59 17.85 -4.69
C ASN A 179 -9.70 16.87 -5.46
N LEU A 180 -8.45 17.28 -5.62
CA LEU A 180 -7.38 16.46 -6.16
C LEU A 180 -6.92 15.35 -5.19
N TYR A 181 -7.29 15.42 -3.91
CA TYR A 181 -6.75 14.58 -2.83
C TYR A 181 -7.82 13.90 -1.98
N ASN A 182 -8.88 13.40 -2.56
CA ASN A 182 -9.94 12.75 -1.77
C ASN A 182 -9.42 11.72 -0.79
N MET A 183 -8.58 10.81 -1.26
CA MET A 183 -8.05 9.73 -0.44
C MET A 183 -6.96 10.20 0.51
N GLY A 184 -6.06 11.08 0.06
CA GLY A 184 -5.01 11.66 0.90
C GLY A 184 -5.59 12.50 2.04
N PHE A 185 -6.64 13.29 1.76
CA PHE A 185 -7.33 14.06 2.78
C PHE A 185 -8.06 13.14 3.79
N ALA A 186 -8.74 12.10 3.31
CA ALA A 186 -9.40 11.13 4.18
C ALA A 186 -8.39 10.36 5.06
N CYS A 187 -7.24 9.98 4.51
CA CYS A 187 -6.15 9.38 5.28
C CYS A 187 -5.60 10.35 6.34
N GLY A 188 -5.39 11.62 5.96
CA GLY A 188 -4.94 12.65 6.89
C GLY A 188 -5.90 12.88 8.05
N LEU A 189 -7.21 12.95 7.79
CA LEU A 189 -8.22 13.06 8.84
C LEU A 189 -8.24 11.87 9.81
N LEU A 190 -7.98 10.66 9.28
CA LEU A 190 -7.98 9.47 10.12
C LEU A 190 -6.67 9.34 10.93
N ALA A 191 -5.59 9.96 10.48
CA ALA A 191 -4.28 9.92 11.13
C ALA A 191 -4.09 11.02 12.22
N MET A 192 -5.01 11.97 12.32
CA MET A 192 -5.01 13.04 13.34
C MET A 192 -5.54 12.52 14.67
#